data_5967bb6b976e53b5c466a4bf472a5f31
#
_entry.id   5967bb6b976e53b5c466a4bf472a5f31
#
_cell.length_a   1.000
_cell.length_b   1.000
_cell.length_c   1.000
_cell.angle_alpha   90.00
_cell.angle_beta   90.00
_cell.angle_gamma   90.00
#
_symmetry.space_group_name_H-M   'P 1'
#
loop_
_entity.id
_entity.type
_entity.pdbx_description
1 polymer ?
#
loop_
_entity_poly.entity_id
_entity_poly.type
_entity_poly.pdbx_seq_one_letter_code
_entity_poly.pdbx_strand_id
1 'polypeptide(L)'
;MDRILSFIVRIVVWLSGFAKPLSRLGLARFESHTQGQPLKILLVGYNGARNTGADARVVALVQQLQQAMGAHTSELTVMTLDMDNVAGYFSKQIKLLHFSTVFVLKLMRACSQHHVAILCEGSTLTPTFAEALCVFFCEAAGVMRRQGKPCMAYGSEVGSLSGWLARLSSDMCRDT
;
A
#
# COMPACT_ATOMS: atom_id res chain seq x y z
N MET A 1 17.04 17.80 -6.18
CA MET A 1 15.63 17.47 -5.87
C MET A 1 15.52 16.21 -4.99
N ASP A 2 16.34 15.20 -5.25
CA ASP A 2 16.26 13.91 -4.53
C ASP A 2 16.61 13.96 -3.04
N ARG A 3 17.58 14.81 -2.63
CA ARG A 3 17.97 14.91 -1.22
C ARG A 3 16.89 15.51 -0.33
N ILE A 4 16.14 16.50 -0.82
CA ILE A 4 15.05 17.13 -0.08
C ILE A 4 13.89 16.15 0.05
N LEU A 5 13.55 15.46 -1.04
CA LEU A 5 12.50 14.43 -1.03
C LEU A 5 12.86 13.28 -0.08
N SER A 6 14.11 12.81 -0.12
CA SER A 6 14.61 11.77 0.78
C SER A 6 14.55 12.22 2.26
N PHE A 7 14.86 13.50 2.54
CA PHE A 7 14.77 14.06 3.89
C PHE A 7 13.31 14.16 4.39
N ILE A 8 12.41 14.66 3.53
CA ILE A 8 10.98 14.72 3.85
C ILE A 8 10.43 13.31 4.11
N VAL A 9 10.78 12.36 3.26
CA VAL A 9 10.38 10.96 3.42
C VAL A 9 10.87 10.36 4.74
N ARG A 10 12.12 10.65 5.14
CA ARG A 10 12.66 10.21 6.45
C ARG A 10 11.92 10.81 7.63
N ILE A 11 11.57 12.09 7.57
CA ILE A 11 10.75 12.74 8.61
C ILE A 11 9.40 12.07 8.70
N VAL A 12 8.79 11.77 7.58
CA VAL A 12 7.49 11.13 7.51
C VAL A 12 7.54 9.71 8.09
N VAL A 13 8.57 8.93 7.74
CA VAL A 13 8.81 7.60 8.33
C VAL A 13 9.00 7.70 9.85
N TRP A 14 9.74 8.69 10.30
CA TRP A 14 9.94 8.94 11.73
C TRP A 14 8.62 9.30 12.43
N LEU A 15 7.83 10.20 11.83
CA LEU A 15 6.51 10.58 12.34
C LEU A 15 5.52 9.42 12.34
N SER A 16 5.58 8.51 11.37
CA SER A 16 4.72 7.32 11.35
C SER A 16 4.98 6.38 12.52
N GLY A 17 6.20 6.40 13.07
CA GLY A 17 6.56 5.70 14.31
C GLY A 17 5.74 6.12 15.53
N PHE A 18 5.25 7.37 15.55
CA PHE A 18 4.36 7.86 16.62
C PHE A 18 2.90 7.43 16.46
N ALA A 19 2.52 6.79 15.38
CA ALA A 19 1.14 6.30 15.19
C ALA A 19 0.75 5.23 16.23
N LYS A 20 1.71 4.45 16.73
CA LYS A 20 1.46 3.47 17.82
C LYS A 20 0.94 4.09 19.11
N PRO A 21 1.59 5.11 19.70
CA PRO A 21 1.06 5.77 20.88
C PRO A 21 -0.28 6.47 20.62
N LEU A 22 -0.48 7.05 19.44
CA LEU A 22 -1.76 7.67 19.06
C LEU A 22 -2.92 6.65 19.00
N SER A 23 -2.67 5.43 18.53
CA SER A 23 -3.68 4.38 18.52
C SER A 23 -4.01 3.88 19.94
N ARG A 24 -3.00 3.81 20.84
CA ARG A 24 -3.22 3.43 22.23
C ARG A 24 -4.01 4.49 23.01
N LEU A 25 -3.97 5.75 22.57
CA LEU A 25 -4.75 6.85 23.12
C LEU A 25 -6.18 6.91 22.56
N GLY A 26 -6.61 5.94 21.75
CA GLY A 26 -7.96 5.92 21.16
C GLY A 26 -8.19 6.95 20.05
N LEU A 27 -7.14 7.64 19.60
CA LEU A 27 -7.22 8.68 18.56
C LEU A 27 -7.28 8.12 17.14
N ALA A 28 -7.05 6.82 16.97
CA ALA A 28 -7.22 6.12 15.70
C ALA A 28 -8.03 4.85 15.91
N ARG A 29 -9.21 4.76 15.30
CA ARG A 29 -9.98 3.52 15.24
C ARG A 29 -9.44 2.67 14.09
N PHE A 30 -8.99 1.47 14.41
CA PHE A 30 -8.61 0.48 13.42
C PHE A 30 -9.81 -0.45 13.17
N GLU A 31 -10.21 -0.58 11.92
CA GLU A 31 -11.20 -1.58 11.56
C GLU A 31 -10.56 -2.97 11.66
N SER A 32 -11.15 -3.83 12.46
CA SER A 32 -10.83 -5.26 12.50
C SER A 32 -11.88 -6.03 11.70
N HIS A 33 -11.46 -7.08 11.00
CA HIS A 33 -12.41 -7.94 10.29
C HIS A 33 -13.27 -8.69 11.29
N THR A 34 -14.59 -8.66 11.06
CA THR A 34 -15.56 -9.43 11.82
C THR A 34 -16.17 -10.50 10.90
N GLN A 35 -16.31 -11.71 11.41
CA GLN A 35 -16.89 -12.81 10.65
C GLN A 35 -18.29 -12.44 10.12
N GLY A 36 -18.51 -12.69 8.82
CA GLY A 36 -19.76 -12.35 8.14
C GLY A 36 -19.76 -10.96 7.46
N GLN A 37 -18.72 -10.15 7.63
CA GLN A 37 -18.55 -8.91 6.88
C GLN A 37 -17.64 -9.13 5.66
N PRO A 38 -17.83 -8.35 4.57
CA PRO A 38 -16.89 -8.38 3.45
C PRO A 38 -15.46 -8.04 3.88
N LEU A 39 -14.48 -8.79 3.36
CA LEU A 39 -13.09 -8.52 3.61
C LEU A 39 -12.65 -7.29 2.79
N LYS A 40 -12.19 -6.23 3.47
CA LYS A 40 -11.70 -5.02 2.83
C LYS A 40 -10.22 -5.16 2.50
N ILE A 41 -9.91 -5.17 1.20
CA ILE A 41 -8.55 -5.37 0.69
C ILE A 41 -8.07 -4.08 0.02
N LEU A 42 -6.91 -3.59 0.45
CA LEU A 42 -6.23 -2.45 -0.13
C LEU A 42 -5.13 -2.93 -1.09
N LEU A 43 -5.25 -2.57 -2.36
CA LEU A 43 -4.22 -2.81 -3.36
C LEU A 43 -3.33 -1.57 -3.46
N VAL A 44 -2.08 -1.72 -3.04
CA VAL A 44 -1.08 -0.65 -2.99
C VAL A 44 -0.12 -0.84 -4.15
N GLY A 45 -0.17 0.06 -5.12
CA GLY A 45 0.65 -0.03 -6.33
C GLY A 45 0.86 1.34 -6.97
N TYR A 46 1.74 1.39 -7.98
CA TYR A 46 2.05 2.58 -8.76
C TYR A 46 1.14 2.66 -10.00
N ASN A 47 -0.18 2.58 -9.77
CA ASN A 47 -1.18 2.52 -10.83
C ASN A 47 -1.54 3.92 -11.32
N GLY A 48 -1.91 4.05 -12.60
CA GLY A 48 -2.30 5.32 -13.20
C GLY A 48 -1.13 6.24 -13.57
N ALA A 49 0.10 5.74 -13.49
CA ALA A 49 1.29 6.48 -13.91
C ALA A 49 1.61 6.29 -15.41
N ARG A 50 0.68 5.77 -16.20
CA ARG A 50 0.88 5.35 -17.60
C ARG A 50 1.98 4.29 -17.74
N ASN A 51 2.13 3.45 -16.72
CA ASN A 51 2.98 2.28 -16.73
C ASN A 51 2.12 1.06 -17.03
N THR A 52 2.11 0.64 -18.29
CA THR A 52 1.28 -0.48 -18.76
C THR A 52 1.50 -1.76 -17.96
N GLY A 53 2.73 -2.01 -17.52
CA GLY A 53 3.06 -3.21 -16.72
C GLY A 53 2.41 -3.16 -15.33
N ALA A 54 2.46 -2.02 -14.66
CA ALA A 54 1.82 -1.81 -13.36
C ALA A 54 0.29 -1.90 -13.49
N ASP A 55 -0.27 -1.21 -14.48
CA ASP A 55 -1.71 -1.16 -14.71
C ASP A 55 -2.27 -2.55 -15.08
N ALA A 56 -1.62 -3.29 -15.99
CA ALA A 56 -2.03 -4.64 -16.36
C ALA A 56 -1.97 -5.62 -15.19
N ARG A 57 -0.93 -5.51 -14.35
CA ARG A 57 -0.75 -6.35 -13.16
C ARG A 57 -1.89 -6.16 -12.17
N VAL A 58 -2.23 -4.93 -11.84
CA VAL A 58 -3.30 -4.67 -10.86
C VAL A 58 -4.67 -5.07 -11.39
N VAL A 59 -4.92 -4.90 -12.69
CA VAL A 59 -6.15 -5.38 -13.34
C VAL A 59 -6.27 -6.89 -13.23
N ALA A 60 -5.19 -7.63 -13.57
CA ALA A 60 -5.16 -9.09 -13.45
C ALA A 60 -5.35 -9.55 -12.00
N LEU A 61 -4.71 -8.89 -11.04
CA LEU A 61 -4.84 -9.22 -9.62
C LEU A 61 -6.28 -8.98 -9.10
N VAL A 62 -6.92 -7.88 -9.50
CA VAL A 62 -8.33 -7.61 -9.17
C VAL A 62 -9.23 -8.72 -9.70
N GLN A 63 -9.05 -9.15 -10.95
CA GLN A 63 -9.82 -10.24 -11.54
C GLN A 63 -9.60 -11.56 -10.80
N GLN A 64 -8.35 -11.90 -10.47
CA GLN A 64 -8.02 -13.10 -9.71
C GLN A 64 -8.64 -13.10 -8.30
N LEU A 65 -8.59 -11.97 -7.60
CA LEU A 65 -9.20 -11.83 -6.28
C LEU A 65 -10.73 -11.97 -6.35
N GLN A 66 -11.36 -11.35 -7.33
CA GLN A 66 -12.81 -11.49 -7.55
C GLN A 66 -13.22 -12.93 -7.87
N GLN A 67 -12.42 -13.64 -8.66
CA GLN A 67 -12.66 -15.05 -8.98
C GLN A 67 -12.46 -15.96 -7.75
N ALA A 68 -11.41 -15.73 -7.00
CA ALA A 68 -11.06 -16.58 -5.85
C ALA A 68 -12.00 -16.38 -4.64
N MET A 69 -12.42 -15.15 -4.39
CA MET A 69 -13.17 -14.81 -3.17
C MET A 69 -14.67 -14.61 -3.41
N GLY A 70 -15.07 -14.41 -4.67
CA GLY A 70 -16.43 -14.01 -5.00
C GLY A 70 -16.69 -12.51 -4.81
N ALA A 71 -17.53 -11.95 -5.67
CA ALA A 71 -17.75 -10.50 -5.75
C ALA A 71 -18.43 -9.90 -4.49
N HIS A 72 -19.08 -10.71 -3.67
CA HIS A 72 -19.82 -10.27 -2.48
C HIS A 72 -19.07 -10.48 -1.16
N THR A 73 -17.95 -11.20 -1.20
CA THR A 73 -17.16 -11.54 -0.01
C THR A 73 -16.00 -10.60 0.24
N SER A 74 -15.68 -9.73 -0.73
CA SER A 74 -14.59 -8.78 -0.60
C SER A 74 -14.93 -7.39 -1.18
N GLU A 75 -14.42 -6.36 -0.53
CA GLU A 75 -14.39 -4.99 -1.02
C GLU A 75 -12.96 -4.64 -1.43
N LEU A 76 -12.74 -4.41 -2.73
CA LEU A 76 -11.43 -4.09 -3.25
C LEU A 76 -11.28 -2.57 -3.41
N THR A 77 -10.17 -2.03 -2.92
CA THR A 77 -9.78 -0.65 -3.11
C THR A 77 -8.40 -0.60 -3.77
N VAL A 78 -8.31 0.06 -4.91
CA VAL A 78 -7.05 0.25 -5.66
C VAL A 78 -6.54 1.66 -5.43
N MET A 79 -5.31 1.78 -4.95
CA MET A 79 -4.63 3.08 -4.89
C MET A 79 -4.12 3.45 -6.28
N THR A 80 -4.35 4.70 -6.68
CA THR A 80 -3.91 5.22 -7.99
C THR A 80 -3.36 6.64 -7.89
N LEU A 81 -2.37 6.95 -8.73
CA LEU A 81 -1.81 8.29 -8.89
C LEU A 81 -2.74 9.22 -9.67
N ASP A 82 -3.42 8.67 -10.66
CA ASP A 82 -4.30 9.43 -11.54
C ASP A 82 -5.57 8.62 -11.82
N MET A 83 -6.71 9.20 -11.47
CA MET A 83 -8.02 8.58 -11.63
C MET A 83 -8.42 8.47 -13.09
N ASP A 84 -8.07 9.45 -13.90
CA ASP A 84 -8.45 9.50 -15.31
C ASP A 84 -7.66 8.47 -16.13
N ASN A 85 -6.39 8.25 -15.77
CA ASN A 85 -5.55 7.26 -16.44
C ASN A 85 -6.00 5.81 -16.19
N VAL A 86 -6.73 5.55 -15.12
CA VAL A 86 -7.28 4.21 -14.80
C VAL A 86 -8.78 4.12 -15.08
N ALA A 87 -9.38 5.18 -15.60
CA ALA A 87 -10.79 5.18 -15.96
C ALA A 87 -11.08 4.07 -16.98
N GLY A 88 -12.09 3.24 -16.69
CA GLY A 88 -12.47 2.11 -17.54
C GLY A 88 -11.69 0.80 -17.30
N TYR A 89 -10.62 0.80 -16.49
CA TYR A 89 -9.89 -0.45 -16.17
C TYR A 89 -10.66 -1.35 -15.21
N PHE A 90 -11.46 -0.75 -14.35
CA PHE A 90 -12.15 -1.45 -13.28
C PHE A 90 -13.67 -1.28 -13.35
N SER A 91 -14.40 -2.29 -12.88
CA SER A 91 -15.85 -2.18 -12.69
C SER A 91 -16.18 -1.14 -11.60
N LYS A 92 -17.42 -0.64 -11.63
CA LYS A 92 -17.91 0.33 -10.62
C LYS A 92 -17.89 -0.19 -9.17
N GLN A 93 -17.73 -1.49 -8.99
CA GLN A 93 -17.64 -2.13 -7.67
C GLN A 93 -16.26 -1.94 -7.02
N ILE A 94 -15.23 -1.65 -7.82
CA ILE A 94 -13.86 -1.41 -7.33
C ILE A 94 -13.74 0.04 -6.89
N LYS A 95 -13.35 0.24 -5.64
CA LYS A 95 -13.09 1.59 -5.11
C LYS A 95 -11.73 2.07 -5.59
N LEU A 96 -11.67 3.27 -6.14
CA LEU A 96 -10.41 3.92 -6.49
C LEU A 96 -10.05 4.94 -5.40
N LEU A 97 -8.82 4.92 -4.95
CA LEU A 97 -8.28 5.85 -3.97
C LEU A 97 -7.09 6.61 -4.55
N HIS A 98 -7.31 7.87 -4.88
CA HIS A 98 -6.23 8.74 -5.35
C HIS A 98 -5.25 9.04 -4.22
N PHE A 99 -3.96 8.80 -4.44
CA PHE A 99 -2.91 9.28 -3.57
C PHE A 99 -2.14 10.45 -4.19
N SER A 100 -1.98 11.50 -3.43
CA SER A 100 -1.30 12.73 -3.83
C SER A 100 0.02 12.87 -3.07
N THR A 101 0.69 14.00 -3.23
CA THR A 101 1.94 14.34 -2.53
C THR A 101 1.87 14.22 -0.99
N VAL A 102 0.68 14.31 -0.40
CA VAL A 102 0.45 14.04 1.04
C VAL A 102 0.07 12.57 1.26
N PHE A 103 0.76 11.69 0.56
CA PHE A 103 0.40 10.25 0.49
C PHE A 103 0.40 9.55 1.83
N VAL A 104 1.26 9.94 2.77
CA VAL A 104 1.45 9.21 4.03
C VAL A 104 0.21 9.24 4.90
N LEU A 105 -0.41 10.39 5.08
CA LEU A 105 -1.65 10.48 5.87
C LEU A 105 -2.79 9.72 5.21
N LYS A 106 -2.89 9.81 3.88
CA LYS A 106 -3.89 9.04 3.12
C LYS A 106 -3.62 7.54 3.21
N LEU A 107 -2.35 7.12 3.11
CA LEU A 107 -1.94 5.73 3.24
C LEU A 107 -2.27 5.19 4.64
N MET A 108 -1.90 5.92 5.69
CA MET A 108 -2.23 5.53 7.07
C MET A 108 -3.74 5.38 7.28
N ARG A 109 -4.53 6.32 6.75
CA ARG A 109 -5.99 6.25 6.82
C ARG A 109 -6.53 5.06 6.03
N ALA A 110 -6.03 4.84 4.81
CA ALA A 110 -6.44 3.70 4.00
C ALA A 110 -6.11 2.38 4.71
N CYS A 111 -4.89 2.21 5.22
CA CYS A 111 -4.51 1.03 5.99
C CYS A 111 -5.40 0.82 7.23
N SER A 112 -5.81 1.89 7.93
CA SER A 112 -6.70 1.76 9.09
C SER A 112 -8.12 1.31 8.73
N GLN A 113 -8.58 1.62 7.53
CA GLN A 113 -9.93 1.29 7.04
C GLN A 113 -10.01 -0.05 6.30
N HIS A 114 -8.87 -0.74 6.10
CA HIS A 114 -8.81 -2.02 5.41
C HIS A 114 -8.29 -3.12 6.33
N HIS A 115 -8.66 -4.36 6.03
CA HIS A 115 -8.30 -5.53 6.83
C HIS A 115 -6.99 -6.16 6.35
N VAL A 116 -6.72 -6.09 5.05
CA VAL A 116 -5.53 -6.64 4.38
C VAL A 116 -4.98 -5.61 3.42
N ALA A 117 -3.65 -5.53 3.27
CA ALA A 117 -3.01 -4.81 2.18
C ALA A 117 -2.21 -5.77 1.30
N ILE A 118 -2.26 -5.53 -0.01
CA ILE A 118 -1.45 -6.25 -0.99
C ILE A 118 -0.62 -5.23 -1.76
N LEU A 119 0.71 -5.35 -1.66
CA LEU A 119 1.64 -4.58 -2.46
C LEU A 119 1.69 -5.24 -3.83
N CYS A 120 1.11 -4.59 -4.83
CA CYS A 120 0.86 -5.17 -6.15
C CYS A 120 1.77 -4.61 -7.25
N GLU A 121 2.91 -4.03 -6.88
CA GLU A 121 3.89 -3.50 -7.82
C GLU A 121 5.09 -4.44 -7.97
N GLY A 122 5.57 -4.61 -9.21
CA GLY A 122 6.75 -5.43 -9.50
C GLY A 122 8.01 -4.92 -8.82
N SER A 123 8.21 -3.62 -8.83
CA SER A 123 9.40 -2.93 -8.30
C SER A 123 9.20 -2.46 -6.86
N THR A 124 8.53 -3.25 -6.04
CA THR A 124 8.14 -2.88 -4.67
C THR A 124 9.34 -2.58 -3.79
N LEU A 125 10.33 -3.46 -3.78
CA LEU A 125 11.49 -3.40 -2.89
C LEU A 125 12.78 -3.15 -3.68
N THR A 126 12.75 -2.17 -4.57
CA THR A 126 13.92 -1.74 -5.33
C THR A 126 14.01 -0.22 -5.40
N PRO A 127 15.20 0.39 -5.22
CA PRO A 127 15.40 1.82 -5.37
C PRO A 127 15.58 2.24 -6.84
N THR A 128 15.54 1.31 -7.78
CA THR A 128 15.90 1.53 -9.20
C THR A 128 15.12 2.67 -9.85
N PHE A 129 13.84 2.82 -9.54
CA PHE A 129 13.00 3.86 -10.10
C PHE A 129 12.92 5.10 -9.22
N ALA A 130 12.72 4.92 -7.92
CA ALA A 130 12.76 5.99 -6.93
C ALA A 130 12.82 5.43 -5.51
N GLU A 131 13.72 5.95 -4.66
CA GLU A 131 13.75 5.61 -3.22
C GLU A 131 12.41 5.87 -2.54
N ALA A 132 11.74 6.98 -2.91
CA ALA A 132 10.45 7.36 -2.35
C ALA A 132 9.35 6.31 -2.60
N LEU A 133 9.40 5.62 -3.74
CA LEU A 133 8.46 4.56 -4.07
C LEU A 133 8.69 3.32 -3.19
N CYS A 134 9.94 2.91 -3.03
CA CYS A 134 10.31 1.83 -2.12
C CYS A 134 9.85 2.13 -0.69
N VAL A 135 10.08 3.36 -0.21
CA VAL A 135 9.63 3.79 1.12
C VAL A 135 8.11 3.78 1.23
N PHE A 136 7.39 4.20 0.19
CA PHE A 136 5.93 4.16 0.17
C PHE A 136 5.39 2.74 0.40
N PHE A 137 5.94 1.74 -0.28
CA PHE A 137 5.54 0.35 -0.07
C PHE A 137 5.94 -0.17 1.30
N CYS A 138 7.16 0.15 1.72
CA CYS A 138 7.64 -0.16 3.05
C CYS A 138 6.72 0.42 4.12
N GLU A 139 6.30 1.67 4.02
CA GLU A 139 5.39 2.28 4.99
C GLU A 139 4.00 1.65 4.99
N ALA A 140 3.47 1.25 3.83
CA ALA A 140 2.20 0.52 3.78
C ALA A 140 2.26 -0.75 4.63
N ALA A 141 3.28 -1.59 4.41
CA ALA A 141 3.47 -2.80 5.19
C ALA A 141 3.69 -2.49 6.69
N GLY A 142 4.52 -1.49 7.01
CA GLY A 142 4.76 -1.07 8.39
C GLY A 142 3.51 -0.56 9.12
N VAL A 143 2.66 0.18 8.44
CA VAL A 143 1.39 0.65 9.02
C VAL A 143 0.47 -0.53 9.30
N MET A 144 0.32 -1.45 8.34
CA MET A 144 -0.49 -2.66 8.53
C MET A 144 0.01 -3.50 9.70
N ARG A 145 1.32 -3.79 9.74
CA ARG A 145 1.94 -4.53 10.84
C ARG A 145 1.72 -3.87 12.20
N ARG A 146 1.92 -2.55 12.29
CA ARG A 146 1.69 -1.81 13.55
C ARG A 146 0.25 -1.92 14.06
N GLN A 147 -0.69 -2.18 13.15
CA GLN A 147 -2.10 -2.39 13.44
C GLN A 147 -2.46 -3.88 13.66
N GLY A 148 -1.49 -4.79 13.57
CA GLY A 148 -1.72 -6.24 13.66
C GLY A 148 -2.49 -6.81 12.46
N LYS A 149 -2.39 -6.17 11.30
CA LYS A 149 -3.10 -6.56 10.07
C LYS A 149 -2.13 -7.16 9.05
N PRO A 150 -2.55 -8.17 8.29
CA PRO A 150 -1.72 -8.79 7.27
C PRO A 150 -1.41 -7.83 6.12
N CYS A 151 -0.18 -7.90 5.65
CA CYS A 151 0.28 -7.28 4.42
C CYS A 151 1.13 -8.28 3.65
N MET A 152 0.88 -8.41 2.36
CA MET A 152 1.68 -9.29 1.50
C MET A 152 2.18 -8.52 0.28
N ALA A 153 3.35 -8.90 -0.24
CA ALA A 153 3.86 -8.45 -1.52
C ALA A 153 3.58 -9.52 -2.57
N TYR A 154 2.85 -9.16 -3.63
CA TYR A 154 2.46 -10.08 -4.69
C TYR A 154 3.21 -9.80 -5.99
N GLY A 155 3.97 -10.78 -6.45
CA GLY A 155 4.75 -10.67 -7.68
C GLY A 155 5.80 -9.57 -7.64
N SER A 156 6.37 -9.30 -6.46
CA SER A 156 7.31 -8.20 -6.23
C SER A 156 8.75 -8.66 -6.41
N GLU A 157 9.55 -7.77 -6.96
CA GLU A 157 11.00 -7.91 -7.07
C GLU A 157 11.69 -7.27 -5.87
N VAL A 158 12.73 -7.92 -5.38
CA VAL A 158 13.66 -7.36 -4.41
C VAL A 158 14.96 -7.03 -5.13
N GLY A 159 15.25 -5.74 -5.28
CA GLY A 159 16.46 -5.25 -5.92
C GLY A 159 17.61 -5.05 -4.95
N SER A 160 18.70 -4.45 -5.47
CA SER A 160 19.87 -4.12 -4.67
C SER A 160 19.57 -2.98 -3.71
N LEU A 161 19.22 -3.33 -2.48
CA LEU A 161 19.00 -2.37 -1.40
C LEU A 161 20.29 -2.15 -0.61
N SER A 162 20.59 -0.92 -0.24
CA SER A 162 21.75 -0.58 0.56
C SER A 162 21.42 0.44 1.67
N GLY A 163 22.30 0.51 2.66
CA GLY A 163 22.20 1.51 3.71
C GLY A 163 20.89 1.45 4.51
N TRP A 164 20.23 2.58 4.65
CA TRP A 164 18.99 2.71 5.43
C TRP A 164 17.79 2.04 4.79
N LEU A 165 17.71 2.01 3.45
CA LEU A 165 16.63 1.32 2.74
C LEU A 165 16.67 -0.19 2.95
N ALA A 166 17.86 -0.79 2.99
CA ALA A 166 18.01 -2.21 3.29
C ALA A 166 17.49 -2.53 4.70
N ARG A 167 17.80 -1.67 5.68
CA ARG A 167 17.28 -1.84 7.05
C ARG A 167 15.77 -1.70 7.09
N LEU A 168 15.23 -0.63 6.48
CA LEU A 168 13.80 -0.40 6.42
C LEU A 168 13.07 -1.60 5.80
N SER A 169 13.52 -2.08 4.65
CA SER A 169 12.90 -3.21 3.95
C SER A 169 13.05 -4.52 4.75
N SER A 170 14.21 -4.76 5.36
CA SER A 170 14.42 -5.93 6.21
C SER A 170 13.48 -5.95 7.41
N ASP A 171 13.34 -4.82 8.10
CA ASP A 171 12.44 -4.71 9.26
C ASP A 171 10.98 -4.95 8.87
N MET A 172 10.64 -4.69 7.62
CA MET A 172 9.29 -4.87 7.10
C MET A 172 9.02 -6.28 6.60
N CYS A 173 10.01 -6.93 6.00
CA CYS A 173 9.88 -8.30 5.51
C CYS A 173 10.04 -9.35 6.61
N ARG A 174 10.48 -8.97 7.81
CA ARG A 174 10.76 -9.94 8.89
C ARG A 174 9.51 -10.60 9.46
N ASP A 175 8.36 -9.96 9.31
CA ASP A 175 7.11 -10.37 9.95
C ASP A 175 5.92 -10.46 8.95
N THR A 176 6.20 -10.57 7.64
CA THR A 176 5.18 -10.75 6.59
C THR A 176 5.13 -12.19 6.07
#